data_670aa9ca06adb41d6cff05fb9331b55e
#
_entry.id   670aa9ca06adb41d6cff05fb9331b55e
#
_cell.length_a   1.000
_cell.length_b   1.000
_cell.length_c   1.000
_cell.angle_alpha   90.00
_cell.angle_beta   90.00
_cell.angle_gamma   90.00
#
_symmetry.space_group_name_H-M   'P 1'
#
loop_
_entity.id
_entity.type
_entity.pdbx_description
1 polymer ?
#
loop_
_entity_poly.entity_id
_entity_poly.type
_entity_poly.pdbx_seq_one_letter_code
_entity_poly.pdbx_strand_id
1 'polypeptide(L)'
;MRSVAIDLSALGDVEPLWRDWLDDAARRFRVDVSSLDEQLPNWRQLLERFAEERAPVYFRRDAEVTGALRRLHAAGVRIGVFAEAPEELARIALSHLGADGRVDVVETGPGAHERLLAELGDGTVVVRTRGELLGLGIV
;
A
#
# COMPACT_ATOMS: atom_id res chain seq x y z
N MET A 1 -22.94 1.02 -1.12
CA MET A 1 -21.55 0.54 -1.20
C MET A 1 -21.25 -0.33 0.01
N ARG A 2 -20.93 -1.58 -0.21
CA ARG A 2 -20.61 -2.52 0.88
C ARG A 2 -19.10 -2.64 1.09
N SER A 3 -18.35 -2.52 0.02
CA SER A 3 -16.90 -2.67 0.06
C SER A 3 -16.23 -1.81 -0.99
N VAL A 4 -14.99 -1.44 -0.72
CA VAL A 4 -14.15 -0.66 -1.61
C VAL A 4 -12.76 -1.29 -1.69
N ALA A 5 -12.23 -1.40 -2.89
CA ALA A 5 -10.87 -1.85 -3.15
C ALA A 5 -10.04 -0.64 -3.58
N ILE A 6 -9.09 -0.26 -2.78
CA ILE A 6 -8.28 0.95 -2.97
C ILE A 6 -6.87 0.59 -3.39
N ASP A 7 -6.42 1.12 -4.52
CA ASP A 7 -5.02 1.06 -4.90
C ASP A 7 -4.21 1.86 -3.87
N LEU A 8 -3.15 1.26 -3.33
CA LEU A 8 -2.30 1.94 -2.34
C LEU A 8 -1.84 3.31 -2.82
N SER A 9 -1.62 3.47 -4.12
CA SER A 9 -1.22 4.76 -4.71
C SER A 9 -2.23 5.89 -4.49
N ALA A 10 -3.50 5.56 -4.23
CA ALA A 10 -4.51 6.56 -3.88
C ALA A 10 -4.28 7.13 -2.47
N LEU A 11 -3.59 6.41 -1.61
CA LEU A 11 -3.28 6.81 -0.24
C LEU A 11 -1.89 7.42 -0.12
N GLY A 12 -0.92 6.89 -0.86
CA GLY A 12 0.45 7.36 -0.88
C GLY A 12 1.29 6.57 -1.86
N ASP A 13 2.34 7.18 -2.38
CA ASP A 13 3.18 6.58 -3.40
C ASP A 13 4.38 5.87 -2.78
N VAL A 14 4.45 4.55 -2.94
CA VAL A 14 5.57 3.73 -2.43
C VAL A 14 6.74 3.64 -3.42
N GLU A 15 6.52 4.02 -4.67
CA GLU A 15 7.51 3.85 -5.74
C GLU A 15 8.84 4.57 -5.47
N PRO A 16 8.86 5.83 -4.97
CA PRO A 16 10.13 6.49 -4.68
C PRO A 16 10.97 5.75 -3.65
N LEU A 17 10.37 5.26 -2.57
CA LEU A 17 11.10 4.50 -1.55
C LEU A 17 11.62 3.18 -2.11
N TRP A 18 10.77 2.47 -2.85
CA TRP A 18 11.14 1.19 -3.47
C TRP A 18 12.33 1.36 -4.41
N ARG A 19 12.29 2.39 -5.26
CA ARG A 19 13.37 2.69 -6.20
C ARG A 19 14.66 3.05 -5.48
N ASP A 20 14.58 3.89 -4.45
CA ASP A 20 15.75 4.30 -3.68
C ASP A 20 16.37 3.10 -2.95
N TRP A 21 15.52 2.20 -2.43
CA TRP A 21 16.04 0.98 -1.80
C TRP A 21 16.72 0.06 -2.81
N LEU A 22 16.14 -0.11 -4.00
CA LEU A 22 16.77 -0.95 -5.04
C LEU A 22 18.14 -0.39 -5.43
N ASP A 23 18.26 0.92 -5.59
CA ASP A 23 19.52 1.59 -5.91
C ASP A 23 20.53 1.40 -4.77
N ASP A 24 20.11 1.56 -3.53
CA ASP A 24 20.97 1.35 -2.36
C ASP A 24 21.44 -0.10 -2.26
N ALA A 25 20.54 -1.05 -2.44
CA ALA A 25 20.88 -2.47 -2.39
C ALA A 25 21.88 -2.86 -3.49
N ALA A 26 21.66 -2.37 -4.72
CA ALA A 26 22.56 -2.65 -5.84
C ALA A 26 23.97 -2.15 -5.55
N ARG A 27 24.11 -0.95 -4.97
CA ARG A 27 25.41 -0.37 -4.65
C ARG A 27 26.06 -1.01 -3.42
N ARG A 28 25.30 -1.16 -2.34
CA ARG A 28 25.82 -1.64 -1.06
C ARG A 28 26.22 -3.11 -1.10
N PHE A 29 25.38 -3.93 -1.70
CA PHE A 29 25.57 -5.37 -1.72
C PHE A 29 26.09 -5.91 -3.05
N ARG A 30 26.22 -5.04 -4.05
CA ARG A 30 26.72 -5.39 -5.41
C ARG A 30 25.92 -6.55 -6.01
N VAL A 31 24.59 -6.50 -5.86
CA VAL A 31 23.69 -7.52 -6.38
C VAL A 31 22.90 -7.00 -7.58
N ASP A 32 22.44 -7.95 -8.40
CA ASP A 32 21.48 -7.67 -9.46
C ASP A 32 20.08 -7.69 -8.85
N VAL A 33 19.44 -6.52 -8.79
CA VAL A 33 18.14 -6.37 -8.16
C VAL A 33 17.00 -7.06 -8.92
N SER A 34 17.25 -7.52 -10.16
CA SER A 34 16.26 -8.34 -10.89
C SER A 34 16.22 -9.78 -10.38
N SER A 35 17.18 -10.18 -9.54
CA SER A 35 17.30 -11.54 -9.00
C SER A 35 17.49 -11.51 -7.48
N LEU A 36 16.71 -10.68 -6.79
CA LEU A 36 16.84 -10.48 -5.34
C LEU A 36 16.76 -11.77 -4.53
N ASP A 37 15.79 -12.63 -4.84
CA ASP A 37 15.60 -13.88 -4.09
C ASP A 37 16.84 -14.78 -4.12
N GLU A 38 17.56 -14.77 -5.22
CA GLU A 38 18.77 -15.57 -5.40
C GLU A 38 20.01 -14.90 -4.85
N GLN A 39 20.17 -13.59 -5.11
CA GLN A 39 21.39 -12.86 -4.79
C GLN A 39 21.40 -12.27 -3.39
N LEU A 40 20.25 -11.99 -2.82
CA LEU A 40 20.13 -11.39 -1.50
C LEU A 40 18.94 -12.01 -0.76
N PRO A 41 19.06 -13.26 -0.29
CA PRO A 41 17.92 -14.00 0.28
C PRO A 41 17.19 -13.29 1.42
N ASN A 42 17.87 -12.44 2.18
CA ASN A 42 17.29 -11.68 3.28
C ASN A 42 16.82 -10.27 2.86
N TRP A 43 16.58 -10.04 1.57
CA TRP A 43 16.26 -8.71 1.06
C TRP A 43 15.00 -8.11 1.69
N ARG A 44 14.02 -8.93 2.05
CA ARG A 44 12.78 -8.44 2.67
C ARG A 44 13.04 -7.82 4.04
N GLN A 45 13.91 -8.43 4.84
CA GLN A 45 14.30 -7.89 6.14
C GLN A 45 15.08 -6.58 5.98
N LEU A 46 15.95 -6.52 4.98
CA LEU A 46 16.74 -5.32 4.68
C LEU A 46 15.83 -4.18 4.18
N LEU A 47 14.87 -4.50 3.33
CA LEU A 47 13.86 -3.54 2.86
C LEU A 47 13.04 -3.01 4.04
N GLU A 48 12.57 -3.89 4.91
CA GLU A 48 11.77 -3.50 6.07
C GLU A 48 12.52 -2.50 6.95
N ARG A 49 13.78 -2.79 7.25
CA ARG A 49 14.61 -1.89 8.06
C ARG A 49 14.80 -0.54 7.39
N PHE A 50 15.14 -0.54 6.10
CA PHE A 50 15.30 0.68 5.32
C PHE A 50 13.99 1.50 5.30
N ALA A 51 12.88 0.84 5.06
CA ALA A 51 11.57 1.49 5.00
C ALA A 51 11.17 2.07 6.35
N GLU A 52 11.36 1.36 7.46
CA GLU A 52 11.05 1.85 8.80
C GLU A 52 11.86 3.11 9.15
N GLU A 53 13.13 3.12 8.81
CA GLU A 53 14.00 4.25 9.08
C GLU A 53 13.65 5.48 8.24
N ARG A 54 13.17 5.29 7.02
CA ARG A 54 12.97 6.36 6.04
C ARG A 54 11.52 6.72 5.76
N ALA A 55 10.59 5.95 6.27
CA ALA A 55 9.17 6.17 6.03
C ALA A 55 8.70 7.61 6.25
N PRO A 56 9.13 8.31 7.32
CA PRO A 56 8.69 9.70 7.54
C PRO A 56 9.07 10.68 6.42
N VAL A 57 10.09 10.35 5.64
CA VAL A 57 10.51 11.18 4.51
C VAL A 57 9.59 11.00 3.31
N TYR A 58 9.09 9.76 3.13
CA TYR A 58 8.31 9.39 1.95
C TYR A 58 6.80 9.45 2.16
N PHE A 59 6.35 9.17 3.39
CA PHE A 59 4.91 9.03 3.67
C PHE A 59 4.47 10.07 4.69
N ARG A 60 3.53 10.91 4.27
CA ARG A 60 2.92 11.94 5.11
C ARG A 60 1.43 11.74 5.15
N ARG A 61 0.85 11.90 6.32
CA ARG A 61 -0.59 11.83 6.49
C ARG A 61 -1.27 12.96 5.71
N ASP A 62 -2.32 12.59 5.01
CA ASP A 62 -3.17 13.51 4.28
C ASP A 62 -4.52 13.54 5.00
N ALA A 63 -4.86 14.69 5.56
CA ALA A 63 -6.07 14.82 6.37
C ALA A 63 -7.34 14.53 5.59
N GLU A 64 -7.38 14.88 4.31
CA GLU A 64 -8.56 14.60 3.46
C GLU A 64 -8.70 13.10 3.20
N VAL A 65 -7.60 12.42 2.90
CA VAL A 65 -7.59 10.97 2.70
C VAL A 65 -7.98 10.24 3.99
N THR A 66 -7.37 10.63 5.11
CA THR A 66 -7.70 10.04 6.41
C THR A 66 -9.18 10.26 6.75
N GLY A 67 -9.70 11.45 6.45
CA GLY A 67 -11.11 11.76 6.63
C GLY A 67 -12.03 10.91 5.78
N ALA A 68 -11.65 10.66 4.52
CA ALA A 68 -12.42 9.79 3.63
C ALA A 68 -12.46 8.35 4.16
N LEU A 69 -11.32 7.81 4.60
CA LEU A 69 -11.26 6.47 5.19
C LEU A 69 -12.10 6.38 6.47
N ARG A 70 -12.06 7.42 7.29
CA ARG A 70 -12.87 7.48 8.51
C ARG A 70 -14.36 7.42 8.20
N ARG A 71 -14.81 8.17 7.19
CA ARG A 71 -16.23 8.18 6.79
C ARG A 71 -16.66 6.83 6.25
N LEU A 72 -15.84 6.19 5.41
CA LEU A 72 -16.12 4.85 4.90
C LEU A 72 -16.22 3.84 6.04
N HIS A 73 -15.28 3.86 6.95
CA HIS A 73 -15.26 2.97 8.11
C HIS A 73 -16.52 3.19 8.98
N ALA A 74 -16.85 4.43 9.27
CA ALA A 74 -18.02 4.77 10.08
C ALA A 74 -19.34 4.35 9.40
N ALA A 75 -19.37 4.32 8.07
CA ALA A 75 -20.53 3.88 7.30
C ALA A 75 -20.63 2.35 7.17
N GLY A 76 -19.71 1.61 7.80
CA GLY A 76 -19.70 0.16 7.74
C GLY A 76 -19.18 -0.43 6.44
N VAL A 77 -18.51 0.38 5.61
CA VAL A 77 -17.91 -0.08 4.36
C VAL A 77 -16.66 -0.91 4.66
N ARG A 78 -16.58 -2.10 4.06
CA ARG A 78 -15.38 -2.94 4.18
C ARG A 78 -14.30 -2.38 3.26
N ILE A 79 -13.14 -2.08 3.81
CA ILE A 79 -12.06 -1.40 3.09
C ILE A 79 -10.91 -2.37 2.84
N GLY A 80 -10.59 -2.60 1.57
CA GLY A 80 -9.43 -3.36 1.16
C GLY A 80 -8.44 -2.48 0.42
N VAL A 81 -7.16 -2.80 0.54
CA VAL A 81 -6.08 -2.12 -0.18
C VAL A 81 -5.28 -3.14 -0.95
N PHE A 82 -4.93 -2.83 -2.19
CA PHE A 82 -4.07 -3.67 -3.01
C PHE A 82 -2.86 -2.89 -3.52
N ALA A 83 -1.74 -3.59 -3.65
CA ALA A 83 -0.50 -3.03 -4.17
C ALA A 83 0.36 -4.15 -4.75
N GLU A 84 1.05 -3.87 -5.85
CA GLU A 84 2.03 -4.83 -6.38
C GLU A 84 3.36 -4.79 -5.63
N ALA A 85 3.55 -3.80 -4.76
CA ALA A 85 4.74 -3.67 -3.92
C ALA A 85 4.87 -4.82 -2.93
N PRO A 86 6.10 -5.08 -2.41
CA PRO A 86 6.28 -6.07 -1.34
C PRO A 86 5.44 -5.76 -0.11
N GLU A 87 4.96 -6.81 0.55
CA GLU A 87 4.09 -6.68 1.71
C GLU A 87 4.67 -5.80 2.81
N GLU A 88 5.95 -5.97 3.10
CA GLU A 88 6.64 -5.20 4.14
C GLU A 88 6.56 -3.70 3.89
N LEU A 89 6.81 -3.30 2.65
CA LEU A 89 6.73 -1.90 2.26
C LEU A 89 5.30 -1.37 2.32
N ALA A 90 4.33 -2.14 1.82
CA ALA A 90 2.92 -1.73 1.84
C ALA A 90 2.42 -1.52 3.27
N ARG A 91 2.75 -2.42 4.19
CA ARG A 91 2.32 -2.32 5.59
C ARG A 91 2.95 -1.12 6.30
N ILE A 92 4.23 -0.87 6.07
CA ILE A 92 4.90 0.30 6.64
C ILE A 92 4.29 1.59 6.10
N ALA A 93 4.03 1.66 4.79
CA ALA A 93 3.38 2.81 4.19
C ALA A 93 2.00 3.07 4.80
N LEU A 94 1.16 2.04 4.91
CA LEU A 94 -0.17 2.18 5.50
C LEU A 94 -0.11 2.70 6.94
N SER A 95 0.82 2.20 7.73
CA SER A 95 1.01 2.64 9.11
C SER A 95 1.37 4.13 9.17
N HIS A 96 2.36 4.56 8.39
CA HIS A 96 2.81 5.95 8.38
C HIS A 96 1.78 6.90 7.75
N LEU A 97 0.95 6.40 6.84
CA LEU A 97 -0.15 7.18 6.27
C LEU A 97 -1.37 7.27 7.21
N GLY A 98 -1.34 6.55 8.32
CA GLY A 98 -2.44 6.54 9.28
C GLY A 98 -3.67 5.76 8.80
N ALA A 99 -3.48 4.81 7.90
CA ALA A 99 -4.56 4.05 7.27
C ALA A 99 -4.76 2.65 7.88
N ASP A 100 -3.75 2.10 8.51
CA ASP A 100 -3.72 0.70 8.96
C ASP A 100 -4.87 0.33 9.90
N GLY A 101 -5.30 1.24 10.76
CA GLY A 101 -6.40 1.00 11.70
C GLY A 101 -7.79 0.95 11.06
N ARG A 102 -7.93 1.31 9.79
CA ARG A 102 -9.22 1.37 9.08
C ARG A 102 -9.29 0.45 7.87
N VAL A 103 -8.18 -0.18 7.51
CA VAL A 103 -8.12 -1.11 6.39
C VAL A 103 -8.37 -2.52 6.92
N ASP A 104 -9.36 -3.19 6.35
CA ASP A 104 -9.76 -4.53 6.80
C ASP A 104 -8.94 -5.64 6.14
N VAL A 105 -8.54 -5.42 4.89
CA VAL A 105 -7.83 -6.42 4.09
C VAL A 105 -6.73 -5.75 3.29
N VAL A 106 -5.55 -6.36 3.27
CA VAL A 106 -4.43 -5.91 2.45
C VAL A 106 -3.96 -7.08 1.59
N GLU A 107 -3.92 -6.86 0.27
CA GLU A 107 -3.35 -7.82 -0.68
C GLU A 107 -2.16 -7.19 -1.38
N THR A 108 -1.07 -7.93 -1.50
CA THR A 108 0.18 -7.43 -2.07
C THR A 108 0.77 -8.39 -3.10
N GLY A 109 1.67 -7.87 -3.93
CA GLY A 109 2.36 -8.65 -4.93
C GLY A 109 1.55 -8.88 -6.21
N PRO A 110 2.07 -9.72 -7.11
CA PRO A 110 1.38 -10.00 -8.38
C PRO A 110 -0.01 -10.58 -8.14
N GLY A 111 -1.00 -10.07 -8.86
CA GLY A 111 -2.38 -10.53 -8.73
C GLY A 111 -3.13 -10.00 -7.52
N ALA A 112 -2.58 -9.02 -6.79
CA ALA A 112 -3.20 -8.47 -5.59
C ALA A 112 -4.60 -7.91 -5.85
N HIS A 113 -4.78 -7.20 -6.96
CA HIS A 113 -6.07 -6.61 -7.32
C HIS A 113 -7.15 -7.69 -7.46
N GLU A 114 -6.88 -8.73 -8.23
CA GLU A 114 -7.82 -9.81 -8.47
C GLU A 114 -8.14 -10.58 -7.20
N ARG A 115 -7.13 -10.86 -6.36
CA ARG A 115 -7.35 -11.55 -5.09
C ARG A 115 -8.22 -10.74 -4.14
N LEU A 116 -7.98 -9.41 -4.09
CA LEU A 116 -8.78 -8.54 -3.24
C LEU A 116 -10.24 -8.50 -3.69
N LEU A 117 -10.48 -8.38 -5.00
CA LEU A 117 -11.85 -8.38 -5.51
C LEU A 117 -12.56 -9.69 -5.23
N ALA A 118 -11.86 -10.82 -5.35
CA ALA A 118 -12.44 -12.13 -5.02
C ALA A 118 -12.82 -12.20 -3.54
N GLU A 119 -12.03 -11.63 -2.65
CA GLU A 119 -12.31 -11.64 -1.22
C GLU A 119 -13.44 -10.69 -0.84
N LEU A 120 -13.47 -9.48 -1.42
CA LEU A 120 -14.49 -8.48 -1.10
C LEU A 120 -15.84 -8.78 -1.76
N GLY A 121 -15.83 -9.49 -2.89
CA GLY A 121 -17.04 -9.93 -3.55
C GLY A 121 -17.59 -8.96 -4.60
N ASP A 122 -18.74 -9.34 -5.14
CA ASP A 122 -19.41 -8.59 -6.19
C ASP A 122 -19.87 -7.23 -5.70
N GLY A 123 -19.89 -6.25 -6.60
CA GLY A 123 -20.33 -4.90 -6.28
C GLY A 123 -19.30 -4.06 -5.54
N THR A 124 -18.05 -4.55 -5.42
CA THR A 124 -16.97 -3.77 -4.83
C THR A 124 -16.60 -2.60 -5.75
N VAL A 125 -16.53 -1.40 -5.17
CA VAL A 125 -16.09 -0.21 -5.88
C VAL A 125 -14.57 -0.19 -5.90
N VAL A 126 -13.96 0.05 -7.07
CA VAL A 126 -12.51 0.13 -7.21
C VAL A 126 -12.09 1.59 -7.28
N VAL A 127 -11.11 1.96 -6.46
CA VAL A 127 -10.55 3.31 -6.38
C VAL A 127 -9.06 3.24 -6.68
N ARG A 128 -8.61 3.97 -7.68
CA ARG A 128 -7.22 3.94 -8.11
C ARG A 128 -6.45 5.22 -7.84
N THR A 129 -7.16 6.32 -7.60
CA THR A 129 -6.54 7.63 -7.41
C THR A 129 -7.09 8.32 -6.16
N ARG A 130 -6.32 9.27 -5.66
CA ARG A 130 -6.74 10.11 -4.53
C ARG A 130 -8.05 10.84 -4.86
N GLY A 131 -8.15 11.38 -6.07
CA GLY A 131 -9.36 12.09 -6.50
C GLY A 131 -10.59 11.21 -6.50
N GLU A 132 -10.47 9.97 -6.97
CA GLU A 132 -11.57 9.01 -6.93
C GLU A 132 -11.99 8.70 -5.49
N LEU A 133 -11.01 8.53 -4.59
CA LEU A 133 -11.29 8.28 -3.18
C LEU A 133 -12.07 9.43 -2.54
N LEU A 134 -11.60 10.66 -2.75
CA LEU A 134 -12.25 11.84 -2.18
C LEU A 134 -13.62 12.11 -2.80
N GLY A 135 -13.83 11.66 -4.03
CA GLY A 135 -15.10 11.81 -4.75
C GLY A 135 -16.14 10.75 -4.44
N LEU A 136 -15.83 9.75 -3.60
CA LEU A 136 -16.80 8.71 -3.26
C LEU A 136 -17.98 9.30 -2.48
N GLY A 137 -19.18 9.09 -3.03
CA GLY A 137 -20.40 9.41 -2.32
C GLY A 137 -20.75 8.30 -1.34
N ILE A 138 -20.87 8.64 -0.07
CA ILE A 138 -21.34 7.73 0.97
C ILE A 138 -22.78 8.08 1.25
N VAL A 139 -23.66 7.25 0.77
CA VAL A 139 -25.10 7.44 1.00
C VAL A 139 -25.58 6.42 2.01
#